data_5f2a4b19452654e2ed49422c95e39dcf
#
_entry.id   5f2a4b19452654e2ed49422c95e39dcf
#
_cell.length_a   1.000
_cell.length_b   1.000
_cell.length_c   1.000
_cell.angle_alpha   90.00
_cell.angle_beta   90.00
_cell.angle_gamma   90.00
#
_symmetry.space_group_name_H-M   'P 1'
#
loop_
_entity.id
_entity.type
_entity.pdbx_description
1 polymer ?
#
loop_
_entity_poly.entity_id
_entity_poly.type
_entity_poly.pdbx_seq_one_letter_code
_entity_poly.pdbx_strand_id
1 'polypeptide(L)'
;MAESVRRELNRRQRLERIMERDGAQCVWCGRDLGGLVEATTEHMVPRIKGGPSWIENEVAACRRCNGQRGHLTPAEWLDECERRGWSVRRELVLATLEGLRAAIAQRGGQRRARPYIDSQIRRISRR
;
A
#
# COMPACT_ATOMS: atom_id res chain seq x y z
N MET A 1 -17.56 1.41 -24.73
CA MET A 1 -18.27 0.20 -24.27
C MET A 1 -17.61 -0.47 -23.06
N ALA A 2 -16.27 -0.55 -23.04
CA ALA A 2 -15.60 -1.11 -21.87
C ALA A 2 -15.90 -0.34 -20.59
N GLU A 3 -16.01 0.97 -20.67
CA GLU A 3 -16.33 1.81 -19.52
C GLU A 3 -17.72 1.55 -18.97
N SER A 4 -18.68 1.21 -19.83
CA SER A 4 -20.06 1.01 -19.39
C SER A 4 -20.22 -0.24 -18.53
N VAL A 5 -19.29 -1.18 -18.64
CA VAL A 5 -19.32 -2.40 -17.82
C VAL A 5 -18.25 -2.38 -16.72
N ARG A 6 -17.40 -1.36 -16.72
CA ARG A 6 -16.38 -1.22 -15.69
C ARG A 6 -17.02 -0.68 -14.43
N ARG A 7 -17.08 -1.50 -13.42
CA ARG A 7 -17.61 -1.09 -12.12
C ARG A 7 -16.46 -0.77 -11.19
N GLU A 8 -16.68 0.21 -10.34
CA GLU A 8 -15.76 0.41 -9.25
C GLU A 8 -15.77 -0.83 -8.36
N LEU A 9 -14.60 -1.32 -8.04
CA LEU A 9 -14.48 -2.45 -7.14
C LEU A 9 -14.77 -2.00 -5.71
N ASN A 10 -15.53 -2.79 -4.96
CA ASN A 10 -15.67 -2.55 -3.54
C ASN A 10 -14.38 -2.99 -2.83
N ARG A 11 -14.30 -2.68 -1.52
CA ARG A 11 -13.09 -2.97 -0.75
C ARG A 11 -12.71 -4.44 -0.80
N ARG A 12 -13.67 -5.33 -0.68
CA ARG A 12 -13.43 -6.78 -0.72
C ARG A 12 -12.87 -7.22 -2.05
N GLN A 13 -13.45 -6.72 -3.13
CA GLN A 13 -12.99 -7.04 -4.48
C GLN A 13 -11.58 -6.50 -4.74
N ARG A 14 -11.31 -5.29 -4.25
CA ARG A 14 -9.95 -4.74 -4.36
C ARG A 14 -8.95 -5.58 -3.59
N LEU A 15 -9.30 -6.00 -2.37
CA LEU A 15 -8.41 -6.84 -1.58
C LEU A 15 -8.09 -8.15 -2.30
N GLU A 16 -9.10 -8.78 -2.90
CA GLU A 16 -8.88 -10.01 -3.68
C GLU A 16 -7.91 -9.77 -4.84
N ARG A 17 -8.10 -8.67 -5.57
CA ARG A 17 -7.21 -8.29 -6.67
C ARG A 17 -5.79 -8.01 -6.19
N ILE A 18 -5.67 -7.34 -5.06
CA ILE A 18 -4.37 -7.04 -4.47
C ILE A 18 -3.65 -8.32 -4.08
N MET A 19 -4.35 -9.26 -3.46
CA MET A 19 -3.73 -10.54 -3.09
C MET A 19 -3.38 -11.40 -4.29
N GLU A 20 -4.12 -11.31 -5.38
CA GLU A 20 -3.75 -11.96 -6.64
C GLU A 20 -2.47 -11.35 -7.22
N ARG A 21 -2.37 -10.02 -7.15
CA ARG A 21 -1.22 -9.30 -7.69
C ARG A 21 0.05 -9.52 -6.87
N ASP A 22 -0.08 -9.43 -5.54
CA ASP A 22 1.07 -9.34 -4.63
C ASP A 22 1.29 -10.60 -3.80
N GLY A 23 0.35 -11.53 -3.79
CA GLY A 23 0.36 -12.68 -2.88
C GLY A 23 -0.43 -12.38 -1.61
N ALA A 24 -0.86 -13.43 -0.95
CA ALA A 24 -1.69 -13.34 0.26
C ALA A 24 -0.82 -13.28 1.51
N GLN A 25 0.05 -12.29 1.57
CA GLN A 25 0.96 -12.07 2.69
C GLN A 25 0.94 -10.61 3.11
N CYS A 26 1.07 -10.38 4.41
CA CYS A 26 1.10 -9.01 4.92
C CYS A 26 2.36 -8.29 4.42
N VAL A 27 2.17 -7.11 3.85
CA VAL A 27 3.28 -6.31 3.33
C VAL A 27 4.29 -5.94 4.43
N TRP A 28 3.82 -5.80 5.68
CA TRP A 28 4.64 -5.29 6.77
C TRP A 28 5.31 -6.37 7.60
N CYS A 29 4.60 -7.44 7.95
CA CYS A 29 5.17 -8.49 8.80
C CYS A 29 5.46 -9.79 8.07
N GLY A 30 4.97 -9.94 6.86
CA GLY A 30 5.22 -11.10 6.02
C GLY A 30 4.38 -12.33 6.34
N ARG A 31 3.50 -12.26 7.34
CA ARG A 31 2.66 -13.42 7.69
C ARG A 31 1.67 -13.72 6.57
N ASP A 32 1.37 -15.00 6.43
CA ASP A 32 0.28 -15.42 5.53
C ASP A 32 -1.04 -14.85 6.02
N LEU A 33 -1.82 -14.33 5.09
CA LEU A 33 -3.13 -13.75 5.37
C LEU A 33 -4.20 -14.82 5.18
N GLY A 34 -5.15 -14.86 6.10
CA GLY A 34 -6.25 -15.82 6.09
C GLY A 34 -6.38 -16.50 7.45
N GLY A 35 -7.48 -17.22 7.64
CA GLY A 35 -7.76 -17.86 8.92
C GLY A 35 -7.80 -16.84 10.05
N LEU A 36 -6.95 -17.02 11.05
CA LEU A 36 -6.89 -16.12 12.20
C LEU A 36 -6.14 -14.81 11.92
N VAL A 37 -5.44 -14.73 10.79
CA VAL A 37 -4.70 -13.52 10.40
C VAL A 37 -5.54 -12.78 9.37
N GLU A 38 -6.38 -11.88 9.86
CA GLU A 38 -7.34 -11.17 9.01
C GLU A 38 -6.64 -10.20 8.06
N ALA A 39 -6.97 -10.32 6.77
CA ALA A 39 -6.45 -9.43 5.73
C ALA A 39 -7.26 -8.14 5.66
N THR A 40 -6.56 -7.03 5.48
CA THR A 40 -7.18 -5.72 5.25
C THR A 40 -6.48 -5.03 4.10
N THR A 41 -7.17 -4.06 3.49
CA THR A 41 -6.53 -3.15 2.54
C THR A 41 -5.88 -2.03 3.33
N GLU A 42 -4.67 -1.67 2.94
CA GLU A 42 -3.99 -0.53 3.52
C GLU A 42 -3.58 0.45 2.44
N HIS A 43 -3.79 1.74 2.69
CA HIS A 43 -3.32 2.80 1.80
C HIS A 43 -1.83 3.02 2.06
N MET A 44 -1.00 2.83 1.06
CA MET A 44 0.42 3.09 1.17
C MET A 44 0.66 4.56 1.52
N VAL A 45 0.02 5.46 0.78
CA VAL A 45 -0.07 6.87 1.14
C VAL A 45 -1.39 7.05 1.87
N PRO A 46 -1.38 7.41 3.17
CA PRO A 46 -2.63 7.55 3.92
C PRO A 46 -3.56 8.60 3.31
N ARG A 47 -4.86 8.39 3.49
CA ARG A 47 -5.87 9.31 2.98
C ARG A 47 -5.67 10.73 3.52
N ILE A 48 -5.25 10.84 4.78
CA ILE A 48 -5.00 12.14 5.42
C ILE A 48 -3.84 12.89 4.72
N LYS A 49 -2.97 12.18 4.03
CA LYS A 49 -1.87 12.77 3.25
C LYS A 49 -2.21 12.90 1.76
N GLY A 50 -3.47 12.73 1.42
CA GLY A 50 -3.94 12.87 0.05
C GLY A 50 -3.87 11.58 -0.78
N GLY A 51 -3.64 10.45 -0.15
CA GLY A 51 -3.59 9.17 -0.87
C GLY A 51 -4.95 8.77 -1.39
N PRO A 52 -5.05 8.43 -2.69
CA PRO A 52 -6.32 8.04 -3.27
C PRO A 52 -6.69 6.60 -2.93
N SER A 53 -7.99 6.29 -2.98
CA SER A 53 -8.47 4.92 -2.82
C SER A 53 -8.40 4.19 -4.16
N TRP A 54 -7.22 4.17 -4.73
CA TRP A 54 -6.91 3.46 -5.97
C TRP A 54 -6.18 2.18 -5.64
N ILE A 55 -6.41 1.16 -6.45
CA ILE A 55 -5.74 -0.13 -6.27
C ILE A 55 -4.22 0.00 -6.31
N GLU A 56 -3.70 0.99 -7.05
CA GLU A 56 -2.27 1.28 -7.11
C GLU A 56 -1.71 1.78 -5.78
N ASN A 57 -2.57 2.34 -4.93
CA ASN A 57 -2.17 2.83 -3.61
C ASN A 57 -2.48 1.84 -2.49
N GLU A 58 -3.07 0.71 -2.83
CA GLU A 58 -3.53 -0.24 -1.80
C GLU A 58 -2.69 -1.51 -1.80
N VAL A 59 -2.39 -1.99 -0.61
CA VAL A 59 -1.67 -3.23 -0.39
C VAL A 59 -2.43 -4.07 0.63
N ALA A 60 -2.11 -5.36 0.69
CA ALA A 60 -2.69 -6.25 1.68
C ALA A 60 -1.83 -6.23 2.94
N ALA A 61 -2.47 -6.04 4.08
CA ALA A 61 -1.81 -6.06 5.37
C ALA A 61 -2.68 -6.81 6.36
N CYS A 62 -2.07 -7.35 7.40
CA CYS A 62 -2.86 -7.93 8.47
C CYS A 62 -3.43 -6.81 9.34
N ARG A 63 -4.54 -7.09 9.99
CA ARG A 63 -5.24 -6.09 10.80
C ARG A 63 -4.37 -5.48 11.88
N ARG A 64 -3.53 -6.30 12.51
CA ARG A 64 -2.61 -5.82 13.55
C ARG A 64 -1.66 -4.75 13.01
N CYS A 65 -0.99 -5.04 11.89
CA CYS A 65 -0.02 -4.11 11.33
C CYS A 65 -0.69 -2.83 10.82
N ASN A 66 -1.84 -2.96 10.17
CA ASN A 66 -2.59 -1.81 9.71
C ASN A 66 -2.95 -0.88 10.88
N GLY A 67 -3.46 -1.45 11.97
CA GLY A 67 -3.80 -0.68 13.15
C GLY A 67 -2.59 -0.04 13.82
N GLN A 68 -1.49 -0.77 13.94
CA GLN A 68 -0.30 -0.27 14.62
C GLN A 68 0.46 0.77 13.81
N ARG A 69 0.39 0.70 12.48
CA ARG A 69 1.02 1.71 11.66
C ARG A 69 0.42 3.10 11.90
N GLY A 70 -0.89 3.18 12.04
CA GLY A 70 -1.56 4.47 12.18
C GLY A 70 -1.21 5.38 11.01
N HIS A 71 -0.69 6.57 11.31
CA HIS A 71 -0.32 7.57 10.29
C HIS A 71 1.18 7.67 10.03
N LEU A 72 1.96 6.72 10.51
CA LEU A 72 3.40 6.70 10.22
C LEU A 72 3.63 6.62 8.72
N THR A 73 4.70 7.28 8.25
CA THR A 73 5.05 7.19 6.83
C THR A 73 5.52 5.79 6.49
N PRO A 74 5.46 5.39 5.21
CA PRO A 74 5.99 4.09 4.80
C PRO A 74 7.43 3.87 5.27
N ALA A 75 8.29 4.89 5.15
CA ALA A 75 9.69 4.76 5.57
C ALA A 75 9.81 4.55 7.08
N GLU A 76 9.07 5.32 7.88
CA GLU A 76 9.09 5.19 9.33
C GLU A 76 8.58 3.82 9.78
N TRP A 77 7.46 3.39 9.19
CA TRP A 77 6.87 2.12 9.57
C TRP A 77 7.73 0.94 9.09
N LEU A 78 8.34 1.05 7.92
CA LEU A 78 9.26 0.04 7.42
C LEU A 78 10.43 -0.14 8.39
N ASP A 79 11.00 0.97 8.89
CA ASP A 79 12.07 0.90 9.89
C ASP A 79 11.61 0.21 11.15
N GLU A 80 10.42 0.52 11.60
CA GLU A 80 9.88 -0.09 12.81
C GLU A 80 9.67 -1.59 12.61
N CYS A 81 9.15 -2.00 11.46
CA CYS A 81 8.96 -3.42 11.15
C CYS A 81 10.28 -4.16 11.12
N GLU A 82 11.30 -3.57 10.51
CA GLU A 82 12.63 -4.17 10.46
C GLU A 82 13.25 -4.28 11.86
N ARG A 83 13.07 -3.26 12.68
CA ARG A 83 13.57 -3.28 14.05
C ARG A 83 12.89 -4.34 14.90
N ARG A 84 11.62 -4.65 14.61
CA ARG A 84 10.90 -5.73 15.28
C ARG A 84 11.30 -7.11 14.76
N GLY A 85 12.13 -7.20 13.75
CA GLY A 85 12.54 -8.45 13.14
C GLY A 85 11.49 -9.07 12.22
N TRP A 86 10.54 -8.28 11.77
CA TRP A 86 9.50 -8.76 10.86
C TRP A 86 10.04 -8.86 9.43
N SER A 87 9.46 -9.77 8.66
CA SER A 87 9.83 -9.97 7.25
C SER A 87 9.08 -8.99 6.36
N VAL A 88 9.39 -7.70 6.50
CA VAL A 88 8.73 -6.66 5.71
C VAL A 88 9.09 -6.82 4.23
N ARG A 89 8.08 -6.66 3.38
CA ARG A 89 8.25 -6.77 1.94
C ARG A 89 8.66 -5.41 1.36
N ARG A 90 9.90 -5.05 1.63
CA ARG A 90 10.47 -3.75 1.27
C ARG A 90 10.34 -3.43 -0.22
N GLU A 91 10.64 -4.41 -1.07
CA GLU A 91 10.57 -4.22 -2.52
C GLU A 91 9.15 -3.95 -2.98
N LEU A 92 8.16 -4.57 -2.34
CA LEU A 92 6.76 -4.32 -2.65
C LEU A 92 6.35 -2.92 -2.20
N VAL A 93 6.82 -2.46 -1.05
CA VAL A 93 6.57 -1.09 -0.57
C VAL A 93 7.07 -0.09 -1.60
N LEU A 94 8.30 -0.26 -2.05
CA LEU A 94 8.92 0.64 -3.03
C LEU A 94 8.20 0.57 -4.37
N ALA A 95 7.91 -0.64 -4.85
CA ALA A 95 7.20 -0.83 -6.11
C ALA A 95 5.79 -0.20 -6.08
N THR A 96 5.11 -0.28 -4.93
CA THR A 96 3.80 0.34 -4.77
C THR A 96 3.90 1.86 -4.89
N LEU A 97 4.89 2.46 -4.24
CA LEU A 97 5.08 3.91 -4.33
C LEU A 97 5.42 4.35 -5.75
N GLU A 98 6.27 3.61 -6.43
CA GLU A 98 6.65 3.92 -7.82
C GLU A 98 5.48 3.72 -8.78
N GLY A 99 4.71 2.65 -8.58
CA GLY A 99 3.52 2.39 -9.38
C GLY A 99 2.44 3.45 -9.20
N LEU A 100 2.25 3.90 -7.96
CA LEU A 100 1.31 4.98 -7.67
C LEU A 100 1.77 6.28 -8.32
N ARG A 101 3.06 6.59 -8.25
CA ARG A 101 3.61 7.78 -8.90
C ARG A 101 3.32 7.77 -10.40
N ALA A 102 3.53 6.62 -11.05
CA ALA A 102 3.24 6.46 -12.47
C ALA A 102 1.74 6.61 -12.77
N ALA A 103 0.88 6.04 -11.93
CA ALA A 103 -0.56 6.15 -12.11
C ALA A 103 -1.04 7.60 -11.98
N ILE A 104 -0.49 8.34 -11.03
CA ILE A 104 -0.81 9.76 -10.86
C ILE A 104 -0.34 10.57 -12.06
N ALA A 105 0.85 10.28 -12.59
CA ALA A 105 1.37 10.96 -13.78
C ALA A 105 0.42 10.78 -14.97
N GLN A 106 -0.20 9.60 -15.08
CA GLN A 106 -1.15 9.31 -16.14
C GLN A 106 -2.51 9.97 -15.94
N ARG A 107 -3.02 9.92 -14.70
CA ARG A 107 -4.38 10.38 -14.39
C ARG A 107 -4.44 11.85 -14.00
N GLY A 108 -3.33 12.40 -13.54
CA GLY A 108 -3.29 13.77 -13.03
C GLY A 108 -3.87 13.89 -11.63
N GLY A 109 -3.89 15.12 -11.13
CA GLY A 109 -4.40 15.41 -9.79
C GLY A 109 -3.45 14.95 -8.68
N GLN A 110 -4.01 14.66 -7.53
CA GLN A 110 -3.30 14.11 -6.37
C GLN A 110 -2.11 14.96 -5.94
N ARG A 111 -2.28 16.28 -5.93
CA ARG A 111 -1.20 17.24 -5.66
C ARG A 111 -0.53 17.05 -4.30
N ARG A 112 -1.32 16.70 -3.28
CA ARG A 112 -0.79 16.50 -1.94
C ARG A 112 0.04 15.23 -1.83
N ALA A 113 -0.35 14.19 -2.56
CA ALA A 113 0.33 12.91 -2.51
C ALA A 113 1.68 12.93 -3.21
N ARG A 114 1.84 13.73 -4.27
CA ARG A 114 3.06 13.72 -5.09
C ARG A 114 4.34 13.96 -4.31
N PRO A 115 4.48 15.08 -3.56
CA PRO A 115 5.73 15.31 -2.82
C PRO A 115 5.95 14.28 -1.72
N TYR A 116 4.88 13.78 -1.12
CA TYR A 116 4.95 12.72 -0.13
C TYR A 116 5.56 11.46 -0.74
N ILE A 117 5.06 11.04 -1.90
CA ILE A 117 5.55 9.84 -2.60
C ILE A 117 7.03 10.00 -2.94
N ASP A 118 7.41 11.13 -3.52
CA ASP A 118 8.80 11.37 -3.90
C ASP A 118 9.74 11.31 -2.70
N SER A 119 9.32 11.89 -1.59
CA SER A 119 10.09 11.86 -0.35
C SER A 119 10.26 10.43 0.16
N GLN A 120 9.20 9.65 0.14
CA GLN A 120 9.24 8.28 0.64
C GLN A 120 10.11 7.39 -0.24
N ILE A 121 10.01 7.53 -1.55
CA ILE A 121 10.86 6.78 -2.48
C ILE A 121 12.33 7.08 -2.19
N ARG A 122 12.68 8.37 -2.04
CA ARG A 122 14.07 8.75 -1.75
C ARG A 122 14.56 8.14 -0.44
N ARG A 123 13.75 8.21 0.61
CA ARG A 123 14.14 7.69 1.93
C ARG A 123 14.35 6.18 1.91
N ILE A 124 13.44 5.46 1.27
CA ILE A 124 13.51 4.00 1.22
C ILE A 124 14.66 3.57 0.33
N SER A 125 14.86 4.23 -0.80
CA SER A 125 15.92 3.88 -1.76
C SER A 125 17.33 4.11 -1.23
N ARG A 126 17.50 4.96 -0.23
CA ARG A 126 18.83 5.28 0.33
C ARG A 126 19.34 4.25 1.35
N ARG A 127 18.53 3.29 1.69
CA ARG A 127 18.88 2.32 2.74
C ARG A 127 19.52 1.07 2.23
#